data_dbc89518a6d13eee6a44563c6e74cc20
#
_entry.id   dbc89518a6d13eee6a44563c6e74cc20
#
_cell.length_a   1.000
_cell.length_b   1.000
_cell.length_c   1.000
_cell.angle_alpha   90.00
_cell.angle_beta   90.00
_cell.angle_gamma   90.00
#
_symmetry.space_group_name_H-M   'P 1'
#
loop_
_entity.id
_entity.type
_entity.pdbx_description
1 polymer ?
#
loop_
_entity_poly.entity_id
_entity_poly.type
_entity_poly.pdbx_seq_one_letter_code
_entity_poly.pdbx_strand_id
1 'polypeptide(L)'
;MLGDSGELLAEASDRIADMTAKLDEMETSGDFSELEALISGDKSAISTFLAAPVSLDTHKIYEIANYGSSMAPFYSVLSIWIGGIVLVAMLKVNVSENCTKGLKNVKLHQIYFGRFITFMIVGLFQSTLIALGDLLYLGIQCEHPFLFLLGCWFSSLVFVNIIYTLTVSLGDIGKAVSVILLVVQVAGTGGTFPIEVAPSFFRAVYPLLPFTHSMAALRETVGGMYGMNYWIDFGKLAIFLGISLIVGLVLRKPIIKANDAFTEKLEETKLM
;
A
#
# COMPACT_ATOMS: atom_id res chain seq x y z
N MET A 1 -22.96 -14.09 2.56
CA MET A 1 -23.08 -13.23 1.36
C MET A 1 -23.64 -13.94 0.14
N LEU A 2 -23.21 -15.13 -0.27
CA LEU A 2 -23.82 -15.85 -1.39
C LEU A 2 -25.16 -16.52 -1.02
N GLY A 3 -25.40 -16.84 0.25
CA GLY A 3 -26.68 -17.40 0.75
C GLY A 3 -27.82 -16.40 0.67
N ASP A 4 -27.59 -15.17 1.11
CA ASP A 4 -28.61 -14.11 1.15
C ASP A 4 -29.06 -13.69 -0.27
N SER A 5 -28.13 -13.71 -1.23
CA SER A 5 -28.46 -13.41 -2.64
C SER A 5 -29.31 -14.52 -3.28
N GLY A 6 -29.12 -15.78 -2.85
CA GLY A 6 -29.93 -16.90 -3.30
C GLY A 6 -31.36 -16.86 -2.75
N GLU A 7 -31.53 -16.46 -1.49
CA GLU A 7 -32.83 -16.28 -0.85
C GLU A 7 -33.62 -15.12 -1.49
N LEU A 8 -32.96 -13.99 -1.74
CA LEU A 8 -33.56 -12.84 -2.42
C LEU A 8 -33.98 -13.15 -3.85
N LEU A 9 -33.19 -13.92 -4.58
CA LEU A 9 -33.56 -14.38 -5.93
C LEU A 9 -34.72 -15.38 -5.91
N ALA A 10 -34.80 -16.27 -4.93
CA ALA A 10 -35.90 -17.19 -4.73
C ALA A 10 -37.19 -16.41 -4.40
N GLU A 11 -37.14 -15.45 -3.46
CA GLU A 11 -38.27 -14.61 -3.10
C GLU A 11 -38.76 -13.75 -4.31
N ALA A 12 -37.83 -13.19 -5.09
CA ALA A 12 -38.17 -12.44 -6.30
C ALA A 12 -38.82 -13.36 -7.36
N SER A 13 -38.32 -14.60 -7.53
CA SER A 13 -38.88 -15.60 -8.42
C SER A 13 -40.28 -16.00 -8.02
N ASP A 14 -40.52 -16.23 -6.71
CA ASP A 14 -41.85 -16.59 -6.18
C ASP A 14 -42.86 -15.47 -6.36
N ARG A 15 -42.44 -14.20 -6.13
CA ARG A 15 -43.30 -13.03 -6.38
C ARG A 15 -43.63 -12.85 -7.87
N ILE A 16 -42.68 -13.08 -8.76
CA ILE A 16 -42.94 -13.05 -10.21
C ILE A 16 -43.93 -14.18 -10.62
N ALA A 17 -43.77 -15.37 -10.05
CA ALA A 17 -44.67 -16.47 -10.31
C ALA A 17 -46.09 -16.17 -9.81
N ASP A 18 -46.27 -15.59 -8.62
CA ASP A 18 -47.57 -15.16 -8.06
C ASP A 18 -48.21 -14.05 -8.92
N MET A 19 -47.41 -13.07 -9.37
CA MET A 19 -47.90 -12.04 -10.29
C MET A 19 -48.34 -12.64 -11.65
N THR A 20 -47.60 -13.59 -12.19
CA THR A 20 -47.95 -14.25 -13.45
C THR A 20 -49.24 -15.07 -13.30
N ALA A 21 -49.40 -15.79 -12.19
CA ALA A 21 -50.63 -16.54 -11.92
C ALA A 21 -51.85 -15.61 -11.75
N LYS A 22 -51.70 -14.47 -11.10
CA LYS A 22 -52.76 -13.45 -10.98
C LYS A 22 -53.11 -12.84 -12.35
N LEU A 23 -52.12 -12.58 -13.18
CA LEU A 23 -52.36 -12.08 -14.55
C LEU A 23 -53.13 -13.10 -15.41
N ASP A 24 -52.83 -14.39 -15.33
CA ASP A 24 -53.54 -15.47 -16.01
C ASP A 24 -54.98 -15.61 -15.51
N GLU A 25 -55.21 -15.45 -14.19
CA GLU A 25 -56.55 -15.45 -13.59
C GLU A 25 -57.39 -14.24 -14.04
N MET A 26 -56.77 -13.06 -14.13
CA MET A 26 -57.37 -11.83 -14.61
C MET A 26 -57.73 -11.93 -16.14
N GLU A 27 -56.83 -12.52 -16.93
CA GLU A 27 -57.09 -12.78 -18.35
C GLU A 27 -58.28 -13.72 -18.54
N THR A 28 -58.46 -14.70 -17.65
CA THR A 28 -59.54 -15.68 -17.70
C THR A 28 -60.87 -15.12 -17.16
N SER A 29 -60.85 -14.25 -16.14
CA SER A 29 -62.04 -13.69 -15.52
C SER A 29 -62.55 -12.41 -16.17
N GLY A 30 -61.71 -11.72 -16.94
CA GLY A 30 -62.06 -10.44 -17.56
C GLY A 30 -62.25 -9.27 -16.58
N ASP A 31 -61.87 -9.44 -15.31
CA ASP A 31 -61.95 -8.42 -14.27
C ASP A 31 -60.58 -7.75 -14.09
N PHE A 32 -60.47 -6.54 -14.60
CA PHE A 32 -59.25 -5.71 -14.52
C PHE A 32 -59.25 -4.75 -13.33
N SER A 33 -60.23 -4.85 -12.40
CA SER A 33 -60.34 -3.92 -11.27
C SER A 33 -59.14 -3.99 -10.29
N GLU A 34 -58.55 -5.17 -10.09
CA GLU A 34 -57.33 -5.33 -9.30
C GLU A 34 -56.09 -4.75 -10.02
N LEU A 35 -56.02 -4.86 -11.35
CA LEU A 35 -54.94 -4.26 -12.13
C LEU A 35 -55.06 -2.70 -12.07
N GLU A 36 -56.26 -2.18 -12.13
CA GLU A 36 -56.47 -0.74 -12.00
C GLU A 36 -56.13 -0.22 -10.58
N ALA A 37 -56.40 -1.02 -9.55
CA ALA A 37 -55.99 -0.72 -8.16
C ALA A 37 -54.47 -0.81 -7.99
N LEU A 38 -53.78 -1.75 -8.62
CA LEU A 38 -52.31 -1.86 -8.62
C LEU A 38 -51.65 -0.71 -9.40
N ILE A 39 -52.23 -0.33 -10.56
CA ILE A 39 -51.75 0.78 -11.38
C ILE A 39 -52.06 2.15 -10.77
N SER A 40 -53.16 2.28 -10.06
CA SER A 40 -53.55 3.52 -9.34
C SER A 40 -52.89 3.64 -7.97
N GLY A 41 -52.35 2.56 -7.42
CA GLY A 41 -51.47 2.58 -6.27
C GLY A 41 -50.25 3.45 -6.51
N ASP A 42 -49.57 3.84 -5.44
CA ASP A 42 -48.48 4.81 -5.45
C ASP A 42 -47.44 4.57 -6.57
N LYS A 43 -47.65 5.27 -7.69
CA LYS A 43 -46.76 5.22 -8.87
C LYS A 43 -45.32 5.53 -8.53
N SER A 44 -45.09 6.27 -7.45
CA SER A 44 -43.77 6.62 -6.97
C SER A 44 -43.08 5.41 -6.32
N ALA A 45 -43.81 4.59 -5.58
CA ALA A 45 -43.29 3.37 -4.96
C ALA A 45 -42.92 2.31 -6.03
N ILE A 46 -43.81 2.13 -7.04
CA ILE A 46 -43.53 1.20 -8.14
C ILE A 46 -42.36 1.69 -8.99
N SER A 47 -42.28 2.97 -9.33
CA SER A 47 -41.16 3.54 -10.08
C SER A 47 -39.85 3.45 -9.33
N THR A 48 -39.87 3.65 -8.01
CA THR A 48 -38.68 3.53 -7.14
C THR A 48 -38.21 2.09 -7.05
N PHE A 49 -39.14 1.13 -6.92
CA PHE A 49 -38.81 -0.30 -6.92
C PHE A 49 -38.26 -0.78 -8.28
N LEU A 50 -38.84 -0.33 -9.40
CA LEU A 50 -38.35 -0.67 -10.75
C LEU A 50 -37.00 0.00 -11.07
N ALA A 51 -36.76 1.20 -10.53
CA ALA A 51 -35.51 1.92 -10.71
C ALA A 51 -34.36 1.34 -9.86
N ALA A 52 -34.67 0.79 -8.67
CA ALA A 52 -33.69 0.21 -7.77
C ALA A 52 -34.29 -1.00 -7.02
N PRO A 53 -34.41 -2.17 -7.69
CA PRO A 53 -35.02 -3.38 -7.12
C PRO A 53 -34.20 -3.99 -5.97
N VAL A 54 -32.97 -3.50 -5.75
CA VAL A 54 -32.05 -3.94 -4.70
C VAL A 54 -31.58 -2.73 -3.93
N SER A 55 -31.82 -2.70 -2.61
CA SER A 55 -31.19 -1.75 -1.71
C SER A 55 -29.83 -2.29 -1.26
N LEU A 56 -28.77 -1.55 -1.52
CA LEU A 56 -27.44 -1.86 -1.01
C LEU A 56 -27.34 -1.34 0.44
N ASP A 57 -27.30 -2.26 1.41
CA ASP A 57 -26.89 -1.93 2.77
C ASP A 57 -25.37 -2.00 2.86
N THR A 58 -24.73 -0.84 2.83
CA THR A 58 -23.27 -0.74 2.81
C THR A 58 -22.76 -0.46 4.21
N HIS A 59 -22.23 -1.48 4.86
CA HIS A 59 -21.48 -1.33 6.10
C HIS A 59 -20.02 -0.95 5.79
N LYS A 60 -19.71 0.34 5.94
CA LYS A 60 -18.33 0.84 5.78
C LYS A 60 -17.52 0.52 7.02
N ILE A 61 -16.48 -0.32 6.89
CA ILE A 61 -15.51 -0.57 7.96
C ILE A 61 -14.61 0.64 8.16
N TYR A 62 -14.22 1.29 7.05
CA TYR A 62 -13.47 2.56 7.04
C TYR A 62 -14.30 3.61 6.33
N GLU A 63 -14.70 4.65 7.07
CA GLU A 63 -15.42 5.76 6.48
C GLU A 63 -14.43 6.80 5.98
N ILE A 64 -14.27 6.89 4.66
CA ILE A 64 -13.37 7.85 4.02
C ILE A 64 -14.20 8.86 3.22
N ALA A 65 -14.05 10.14 3.55
CA ALA A 65 -14.86 11.22 3.01
C ALA A 65 -14.64 11.46 1.50
N ASN A 66 -13.43 11.25 1.00
CA ASN A 66 -13.10 11.54 -0.39
C ASN A 66 -11.97 10.64 -0.92
N TYR A 67 -11.88 10.56 -2.26
CA TYR A 67 -10.88 9.75 -2.95
C TYR A 67 -9.44 10.18 -2.64
N GLY A 68 -9.18 11.48 -2.46
CA GLY A 68 -7.86 12.01 -2.13
C GLY A 68 -7.35 11.44 -0.81
N SER A 69 -8.17 11.46 0.25
CA SER A 69 -7.83 10.87 1.54
C SER A 69 -7.61 9.35 1.46
N SER A 70 -8.40 8.65 0.62
CA SER A 70 -8.22 7.21 0.37
C SER A 70 -6.88 6.88 -0.28
N MET A 71 -6.40 7.74 -1.16
CA MET A 71 -5.16 7.54 -1.92
C MET A 71 -3.92 8.11 -1.22
N ALA A 72 -4.08 8.99 -0.23
CA ALA A 72 -2.97 9.62 0.48
C ALA A 72 -1.96 8.61 1.04
N PRO A 73 -2.34 7.53 1.73
CA PRO A 73 -1.38 6.53 2.22
C PRO A 73 -0.47 5.96 1.13
N PHE A 74 -1.01 5.70 -0.06
CA PHE A 74 -0.23 5.19 -1.18
C PHE A 74 0.81 6.21 -1.67
N TYR A 75 0.39 7.47 -1.90
CA TYR A 75 1.29 8.50 -2.40
C TYR A 75 2.31 8.94 -1.36
N SER A 76 1.96 8.97 -0.07
CA SER A 76 2.89 9.29 1.01
C SER A 76 3.99 8.24 1.09
N VAL A 77 3.64 6.95 1.06
CA VAL A 77 4.61 5.84 1.09
C VAL A 77 5.48 5.83 -0.17
N LEU A 78 4.89 6.10 -1.34
CA LEU A 78 5.60 6.26 -2.60
C LEU A 78 6.65 7.38 -2.53
N SER A 79 6.25 8.54 -2.01
CA SER A 79 7.12 9.70 -1.86
C SER A 79 8.28 9.43 -0.89
N ILE A 80 8.04 8.70 0.20
CA ILE A 80 9.07 8.30 1.17
C ILE A 80 10.10 7.37 0.51
N TRP A 81 9.65 6.38 -0.30
CA TRP A 81 10.58 5.48 -1.00
C TRP A 81 11.42 6.23 -2.05
N ILE A 82 10.78 7.06 -2.87
CA ILE A 82 11.48 7.89 -3.87
C ILE A 82 12.47 8.81 -3.16
N GLY A 83 12.07 9.44 -2.04
CA GLY A 83 12.95 10.25 -1.22
C GLY A 83 14.21 9.49 -0.79
N GLY A 84 14.09 8.22 -0.39
CA GLY A 84 15.21 7.35 -0.08
C GLY A 84 16.14 7.10 -1.27
N ILE A 85 15.59 6.87 -2.47
CA ILE A 85 16.38 6.72 -3.72
C ILE A 85 17.14 8.02 -4.04
N VAL A 86 16.47 9.17 -3.93
CA VAL A 86 17.10 10.48 -4.16
C VAL A 86 18.24 10.72 -3.16
N LEU A 87 18.07 10.34 -1.90
CA LEU A 87 19.13 10.49 -0.89
C LEU A 87 20.40 9.72 -1.26
N VAL A 88 20.31 8.45 -1.69
CA VAL A 88 21.48 7.67 -2.09
C VAL A 88 22.05 8.10 -3.44
N ALA A 89 21.28 8.83 -4.25
CA ALA A 89 21.76 9.44 -5.49
C ALA A 89 22.56 10.73 -5.21
N MET A 90 22.09 11.55 -4.26
CA MET A 90 22.70 12.86 -3.96
C MET A 90 23.85 12.78 -2.94
N LEU A 91 23.74 11.90 -1.96
CA LEU A 91 24.71 11.77 -0.89
C LEU A 91 25.65 10.60 -1.15
N LYS A 92 26.97 10.82 -0.96
CA LYS A 92 27.93 9.73 -1.03
C LYS A 92 27.62 8.70 0.07
N VAL A 93 27.36 7.46 -0.33
CA VAL A 93 27.05 6.36 0.57
C VAL A 93 28.31 5.85 1.26
N ASN A 94 29.42 5.77 0.50
CA ASN A 94 30.72 5.35 1.03
C ASN A 94 31.39 6.47 1.82
N VAL A 95 32.00 6.09 2.95
CA VAL A 95 32.82 7.02 3.76
C VAL A 95 34.16 7.22 3.06
N SER A 96 34.56 8.48 2.85
CA SER A 96 35.87 8.81 2.28
C SER A 96 36.99 8.39 3.24
N GLU A 97 38.09 7.91 2.71
CA GLU A 97 39.28 7.54 3.48
C GLU A 97 39.81 8.72 4.34
N ASN A 98 39.60 9.95 3.89
CA ASN A 98 39.98 11.15 4.65
C ASN A 98 39.20 11.29 5.97
N CYS A 99 37.96 10.80 6.04
CA CYS A 99 37.15 10.84 7.25
C CYS A 99 37.57 9.78 8.27
N THR A 100 38.32 8.77 7.87
CA THR A 100 38.81 7.69 8.72
C THR A 100 40.31 7.91 9.11
N LYS A 101 40.99 8.89 8.48
CA LYS A 101 42.37 9.24 8.81
C LYS A 101 42.46 9.74 10.27
N GLY A 102 43.21 9.02 11.10
CA GLY A 102 43.38 9.30 12.51
C GLY A 102 42.54 8.41 13.45
N LEU A 103 41.59 7.64 12.93
CA LEU A 103 40.86 6.67 13.72
C LEU A 103 41.59 5.31 13.67
N LYS A 104 41.88 4.72 14.83
CA LYS A 104 42.52 3.40 14.92
C LYS A 104 41.45 2.31 15.02
N ASN A 105 41.67 1.21 14.26
CA ASN A 105 40.80 0.00 14.29
C ASN A 105 39.31 0.25 13.99
N VAL A 106 38.98 1.02 12.97
CA VAL A 106 37.60 1.27 12.57
C VAL A 106 36.96 -0.02 12.00
N LYS A 107 35.89 -0.48 12.64
CA LYS A 107 35.17 -1.69 12.24
C LYS A 107 34.09 -1.34 11.20
N LEU A 108 33.77 -2.29 10.31
CA LEU A 108 32.80 -2.12 9.21
C LEU A 108 31.40 -1.67 9.70
N HIS A 109 30.95 -2.20 10.85
CA HIS A 109 29.66 -1.82 11.41
C HIS A 109 29.65 -0.35 11.92
N GLN A 110 30.78 0.16 12.40
CA GLN A 110 30.90 1.55 12.84
C GLN A 110 30.79 2.52 11.65
N ILE A 111 31.44 2.16 10.52
CA ILE A 111 31.33 2.90 9.25
C ILE A 111 29.88 2.87 8.74
N TYR A 112 29.24 1.71 8.81
CA TYR A 112 27.85 1.52 8.38
C TYR A 112 26.91 2.43 9.17
N PHE A 113 26.90 2.32 10.50
CA PHE A 113 25.99 3.11 11.34
C PHE A 113 26.34 4.61 11.33
N GLY A 114 27.63 4.96 11.37
CA GLY A 114 28.05 6.36 11.34
C GLY A 114 27.54 7.10 10.09
N ARG A 115 27.54 6.42 8.95
CA ARG A 115 27.01 7.00 7.71
C ARG A 115 25.49 6.91 7.63
N PHE A 116 24.91 5.80 8.06
CA PHE A 116 23.46 5.57 8.09
C PHE A 116 22.71 6.64 8.91
N ILE A 117 23.27 7.10 10.02
CA ILE A 117 22.65 8.15 10.85
C ILE A 117 22.35 9.41 10.01
N THR A 118 23.25 9.82 9.12
CA THR A 118 23.02 10.97 8.24
C THR A 118 21.80 10.73 7.31
N PHE A 119 21.71 9.55 6.70
CA PHE A 119 20.58 9.18 5.84
C PHE A 119 19.28 9.11 6.63
N MET A 120 19.32 8.54 7.84
CA MET A 120 18.17 8.44 8.74
C MET A 120 17.63 9.83 9.12
N ILE A 121 18.50 10.74 9.52
CA ILE A 121 18.10 12.11 9.92
C ILE A 121 17.41 12.82 8.73
N VAL A 122 18.04 12.80 7.55
CA VAL A 122 17.46 13.46 6.37
C VAL A 122 16.16 12.77 5.95
N GLY A 123 16.09 11.43 5.99
CA GLY A 123 14.89 10.68 5.72
C GLY A 123 13.73 11.01 6.68
N LEU A 124 14.03 11.19 7.96
CA LEU A 124 13.02 11.63 8.95
C LEU A 124 12.53 13.05 8.67
N PHE A 125 13.40 13.97 8.27
CA PHE A 125 12.96 15.29 7.83
C PHE A 125 12.08 15.23 6.61
N GLN A 126 12.45 14.45 5.59
CA GLN A 126 11.61 14.26 4.38
C GLN A 126 10.24 13.69 4.73
N SER A 127 10.18 12.62 5.52
CA SER A 127 8.91 12.00 5.90
C SER A 127 8.05 12.89 6.80
N THR A 128 8.67 13.75 7.63
CA THR A 128 7.97 14.77 8.40
C THR A 128 7.31 15.80 7.46
N LEU A 129 8.05 16.28 6.45
CA LEU A 129 7.50 17.24 5.47
C LEU A 129 6.36 16.63 4.66
N ILE A 130 6.47 15.35 4.27
CA ILE A 130 5.39 14.63 3.57
C ILE A 130 4.17 14.54 4.48
N ALA A 131 4.32 14.02 5.70
CA ALA A 131 3.21 13.84 6.62
C ALA A 131 2.52 15.17 7.00
N LEU A 132 3.29 16.22 7.26
CA LEU A 132 2.74 17.55 7.53
C LEU A 132 2.10 18.16 6.28
N GLY A 133 2.67 17.92 5.10
CA GLY A 133 2.07 18.33 3.84
C GLY A 133 0.70 17.69 3.61
N ASP A 134 0.59 16.39 3.87
CA ASP A 134 -0.67 15.67 3.75
C ASP A 134 -1.70 16.18 4.76
N LEU A 135 -1.31 16.32 6.03
CA LEU A 135 -2.23 16.69 7.12
C LEU A 135 -2.63 18.16 7.09
N LEU A 136 -1.67 19.09 6.85
CA LEU A 136 -1.90 20.52 7.00
C LEU A 136 -2.15 21.23 5.68
N TYR A 137 -1.48 20.83 4.59
CA TYR A 137 -1.60 21.49 3.29
C TYR A 137 -2.68 20.85 2.40
N LEU A 138 -2.66 19.52 2.27
CA LEU A 138 -3.67 18.80 1.51
C LEU A 138 -4.97 18.61 2.32
N GLY A 139 -4.89 18.68 3.65
CA GLY A 139 -6.05 18.55 4.53
C GLY A 139 -6.74 17.17 4.39
N ILE A 140 -5.96 16.09 4.28
CA ILE A 140 -6.53 14.76 4.20
C ILE A 140 -7.31 14.44 5.48
N GLN A 141 -8.39 13.67 5.34
CA GLN A 141 -9.03 13.06 6.50
C GLN A 141 -8.02 12.14 7.19
N CYS A 142 -7.87 12.31 8.50
CA CYS A 142 -7.01 11.44 9.29
C CYS A 142 -7.54 11.37 10.73
N GLU A 143 -8.01 10.19 11.14
CA GLU A 143 -8.55 9.98 12.48
C GLU A 143 -7.45 10.01 13.56
N HIS A 144 -6.23 9.57 13.19
CA HIS A 144 -5.10 9.50 14.12
C HIS A 144 -3.83 10.17 13.55
N PRO A 145 -3.77 11.53 13.51
CA PRO A 145 -2.68 12.27 12.88
C PRO A 145 -1.29 11.97 13.46
N PHE A 146 -1.19 11.75 14.77
CA PHE A 146 0.07 11.42 15.42
C PHE A 146 0.59 10.03 15.00
N LEU A 147 -0.32 9.04 14.90
CA LEU A 147 0.04 7.69 14.45
C LEU A 147 0.39 7.68 12.95
N PHE A 148 -0.24 8.55 12.15
CA PHE A 148 0.13 8.76 10.75
C PHE A 148 1.57 9.26 10.63
N LEU A 149 1.95 10.28 11.40
CA LEU A 149 3.31 10.80 11.44
C LEU A 149 4.31 9.73 11.91
N LEU A 150 3.98 8.98 12.96
CA LEU A 150 4.80 7.88 13.47
C LEU A 150 4.96 6.78 12.40
N GLY A 151 3.90 6.43 11.68
CA GLY A 151 3.90 5.50 10.56
C GLY A 151 4.81 5.95 9.42
N CYS A 152 4.75 7.24 9.05
CA CYS A 152 5.64 7.84 8.06
C CYS A 152 7.12 7.79 8.50
N TRP A 153 7.42 8.12 9.77
CA TRP A 153 8.78 8.05 10.31
C TRP A 153 9.34 6.64 10.30
N PHE A 154 8.54 5.67 10.74
CA PHE A 154 8.98 4.28 10.78
C PHE A 154 9.15 3.70 9.38
N SER A 155 8.25 4.02 8.46
CA SER A 155 8.37 3.66 7.05
C SER A 155 9.64 4.24 6.43
N SER A 156 9.93 5.51 6.71
CA SER A 156 11.16 6.18 6.26
C SER A 156 12.41 5.49 6.79
N LEU A 157 12.44 5.15 8.08
CA LEU A 157 13.55 4.42 8.69
C LEU A 157 13.81 3.09 7.99
N VAL A 158 12.75 2.30 7.73
CA VAL A 158 12.84 1.00 7.07
C VAL A 158 13.31 1.16 5.62
N PHE A 159 12.68 2.05 4.86
CA PHE A 159 12.96 2.22 3.42
C PHE A 159 14.36 2.79 3.18
N VAL A 160 14.73 3.82 3.91
CA VAL A 160 16.07 4.40 3.83
C VAL A 160 17.12 3.36 4.22
N ASN A 161 16.87 2.52 5.23
CA ASN A 161 17.79 1.45 5.61
C ASN A 161 17.92 0.41 4.49
N ILE A 162 16.83 -0.05 3.87
CA ILE A 162 16.86 -1.02 2.76
C ILE A 162 17.65 -0.44 1.59
N ILE A 163 17.31 0.77 1.13
CA ILE A 163 17.93 1.43 -0.02
C ILE A 163 19.41 1.72 0.25
N TYR A 164 19.73 2.21 1.45
CA TYR A 164 21.10 2.43 1.88
C TYR A 164 21.91 1.14 1.90
N THR A 165 21.36 0.06 2.46
CA THR A 165 22.02 -1.25 2.53
C THR A 165 22.30 -1.83 1.15
N LEU A 166 21.32 -1.77 0.25
CA LEU A 166 21.50 -2.19 -1.14
C LEU A 166 22.62 -1.39 -1.83
N THR A 167 22.59 -0.06 -1.67
CA THR A 167 23.56 0.81 -2.31
C THR A 167 24.96 0.66 -1.73
N VAL A 168 25.10 0.54 -0.41
CA VAL A 168 26.43 0.37 0.23
C VAL A 168 27.04 -1.00 -0.03
N SER A 169 26.22 -2.00 -0.33
CA SER A 169 26.65 -3.37 -0.60
C SER A 169 26.92 -3.66 -2.08
N LEU A 170 26.11 -3.07 -2.98
CA LEU A 170 26.13 -3.36 -4.43
C LEU A 170 26.51 -2.13 -5.29
N GLY A 171 26.78 -0.98 -4.66
CA GLY A 171 27.12 0.24 -5.41
C GLY A 171 25.96 0.70 -6.31
N ASP A 172 26.26 1.01 -7.58
CA ASP A 172 25.26 1.49 -8.55
C ASP A 172 24.22 0.42 -8.91
N ILE A 173 24.61 -0.86 -8.89
CA ILE A 173 23.66 -1.98 -9.04
C ILE A 173 22.60 -1.93 -7.93
N GLY A 174 22.98 -1.61 -6.69
CA GLY A 174 22.07 -1.46 -5.56
C GLY A 174 21.06 -0.34 -5.75
N LYS A 175 21.45 0.77 -6.38
CA LYS A 175 20.52 1.86 -6.76
C LYS A 175 19.52 1.35 -7.81
N ALA A 176 20.00 0.66 -8.85
CA ALA A 176 19.13 0.10 -9.89
C ALA A 176 18.14 -0.92 -9.30
N VAL A 177 18.57 -1.80 -8.41
CA VAL A 177 17.69 -2.75 -7.71
C VAL A 177 16.63 -2.01 -6.88
N SER A 178 16.98 -0.90 -6.22
CA SER A 178 16.02 -0.10 -5.45
C SER A 178 14.94 0.53 -6.32
N VAL A 179 15.27 0.90 -7.56
CA VAL A 179 14.30 1.41 -8.56
C VAL A 179 13.43 0.27 -9.08
N ILE A 180 13.99 -0.91 -9.38
CA ILE A 180 13.21 -2.08 -9.80
C ILE A 180 12.23 -2.50 -8.70
N LEU A 181 12.69 -2.52 -7.44
CA LEU A 181 11.81 -2.78 -6.29
C LEU A 181 10.68 -1.77 -6.20
N LEU A 182 10.94 -0.48 -6.47
CA LEU A 182 9.88 0.53 -6.51
C LEU A 182 8.80 0.17 -7.54
N VAL A 183 9.20 -0.18 -8.77
CA VAL A 183 8.24 -0.53 -9.83
C VAL A 183 7.39 -1.74 -9.43
N VAL A 184 8.03 -2.79 -8.88
CA VAL A 184 7.31 -3.98 -8.40
C VAL A 184 6.36 -3.63 -7.25
N GLN A 185 6.78 -2.77 -6.33
CA GLN A 185 5.97 -2.33 -5.20
C GLN A 185 4.75 -1.52 -5.66
N VAL A 186 4.93 -0.54 -6.55
CA VAL A 186 3.82 0.27 -7.07
C VAL A 186 2.78 -0.60 -7.77
N ALA A 187 3.22 -1.57 -8.57
CA ALA A 187 2.31 -2.47 -9.29
C ALA A 187 1.67 -3.55 -8.37
N GLY A 188 2.39 -3.96 -7.33
CA GLY A 188 2.04 -5.14 -6.53
C GLY A 188 1.39 -4.87 -5.17
N THR A 189 1.18 -3.61 -4.77
CA THR A 189 0.68 -3.29 -3.41
C THR A 189 -0.83 -3.07 -3.32
N GLY A 190 -1.56 -3.13 -4.42
CA GLY A 190 -3.00 -2.86 -4.40
C GLY A 190 -3.33 -1.41 -3.98
N GLY A 191 -2.42 -0.46 -4.28
CA GLY A 191 -2.58 0.95 -3.91
C GLY A 191 -3.65 1.64 -4.73
N THR A 192 -3.65 1.41 -6.03
CA THR A 192 -4.55 2.06 -7.00
C THR A 192 -5.75 1.20 -7.39
N PHE A 193 -5.65 -0.11 -7.22
CA PHE A 193 -6.73 -1.08 -7.49
C PHE A 193 -6.60 -2.28 -6.53
N PRO A 194 -7.69 -3.03 -6.28
CA PRO A 194 -7.65 -4.19 -5.39
C PRO A 194 -6.66 -5.25 -5.87
N ILE A 195 -5.86 -5.81 -4.94
CA ILE A 195 -4.82 -6.80 -5.27
C ILE A 195 -5.41 -8.10 -5.82
N GLU A 196 -6.68 -8.38 -5.54
CA GLU A 196 -7.41 -9.56 -5.98
C GLU A 196 -7.56 -9.62 -7.51
N VAL A 197 -7.60 -8.47 -8.18
CA VAL A 197 -7.68 -8.36 -9.65
C VAL A 197 -6.30 -8.34 -10.31
N ALA A 198 -5.22 -8.28 -9.54
CA ALA A 198 -3.87 -8.30 -10.06
C ALA A 198 -3.44 -9.71 -10.51
N PRO A 199 -2.47 -9.83 -11.47
CA PRO A 199 -1.88 -11.10 -11.86
C PRO A 199 -1.34 -11.88 -10.66
N SER A 200 -1.36 -13.23 -10.77
CA SER A 200 -0.97 -14.15 -9.68
C SER A 200 0.43 -13.87 -9.12
N PHE A 201 1.36 -13.43 -9.96
CA PHE A 201 2.70 -13.03 -9.53
C PHE A 201 2.66 -11.93 -8.46
N PHE A 202 1.91 -10.83 -8.70
CA PHE A 202 1.83 -9.72 -7.75
C PHE A 202 1.14 -10.13 -6.44
N ARG A 203 0.11 -10.98 -6.52
CA ARG A 203 -0.54 -11.53 -5.31
C ARG A 203 0.41 -12.37 -4.47
N ALA A 204 1.30 -13.14 -5.10
CA ALA A 204 2.30 -13.94 -4.39
C ALA A 204 3.39 -13.07 -3.73
N VAL A 205 3.81 -11.99 -4.39
CA VAL A 205 4.86 -11.09 -3.91
C VAL A 205 4.33 -10.05 -2.91
N TYR A 206 3.03 -9.75 -2.94
CA TYR A 206 2.36 -8.76 -2.09
C TYR A 206 2.79 -8.77 -0.61
N PRO A 207 2.79 -9.91 0.13
CA PRO A 207 3.18 -9.95 1.53
C PRO A 207 4.68 -9.74 1.76
N LEU A 208 5.50 -9.83 0.71
CA LEU A 208 6.96 -9.68 0.76
C LEU A 208 7.40 -8.24 0.46
N LEU A 209 6.46 -7.33 0.21
CA LEU A 209 6.75 -5.94 -0.11
C LEU A 209 6.61 -5.06 1.13
N PRO A 210 7.66 -4.35 1.57
CA PRO A 210 7.59 -3.45 2.72
C PRO A 210 6.60 -2.29 2.50
N PHE A 211 6.44 -1.85 1.27
CA PHE A 211 5.47 -0.82 0.86
C PHE A 211 4.03 -1.21 1.22
N THR A 212 3.65 -2.47 1.03
CA THR A 212 2.32 -2.99 1.36
C THR A 212 1.97 -2.76 2.83
N HIS A 213 2.88 -3.12 3.72
CA HIS A 213 2.66 -3.00 5.16
C HIS A 213 2.71 -1.55 5.64
N SER A 214 3.56 -0.72 5.03
CA SER A 214 3.59 0.71 5.29
C SER A 214 2.27 1.38 4.89
N MET A 215 1.78 1.08 3.69
CA MET A 215 0.51 1.60 3.20
C MET A 215 -0.68 1.12 4.03
N ALA A 216 -0.72 -0.17 4.40
CA ALA A 216 -1.77 -0.73 5.24
C ALA A 216 -1.81 -0.04 6.61
N ALA A 217 -0.65 0.13 7.27
CA ALA A 217 -0.57 0.86 8.53
C ALA A 217 -1.06 2.32 8.41
N LEU A 218 -0.68 3.05 7.37
CA LEU A 218 -1.16 4.42 7.18
C LEU A 218 -2.66 4.48 6.86
N ARG A 219 -3.23 3.50 6.16
CA ARG A 219 -4.68 3.41 5.92
C ARG A 219 -5.49 3.30 7.21
N GLU A 220 -4.99 2.52 8.19
CA GLU A 220 -5.61 2.43 9.52
C GLU A 220 -5.68 3.81 10.22
N THR A 221 -4.67 4.65 10.04
CA THR A 221 -4.65 5.98 10.68
C THR A 221 -5.56 6.99 9.99
N VAL A 222 -5.84 6.79 8.70
CA VAL A 222 -6.71 7.68 7.88
C VAL A 222 -8.18 7.33 8.07
N GLY A 223 -8.53 6.05 7.96
CA GLY A 223 -9.92 5.60 7.98
C GLY A 223 -10.45 5.16 9.34
N GLY A 224 -9.59 5.18 10.37
CA GLY A 224 -9.90 4.63 11.69
C GLY A 224 -9.24 3.27 11.93
N MET A 225 -8.82 3.02 13.15
CA MET A 225 -8.09 1.81 13.53
C MET A 225 -9.05 0.62 13.71
N TYR A 226 -8.76 -0.48 12.99
CA TYR A 226 -9.49 -1.74 13.15
C TYR A 226 -8.62 -2.75 13.92
N GLY A 227 -8.93 -2.93 15.19
CA GLY A 227 -8.23 -3.87 16.07
C GLY A 227 -6.74 -3.54 16.23
N MET A 228 -5.89 -4.54 15.95
CA MET A 228 -4.43 -4.44 16.09
C MET A 228 -3.69 -4.36 14.76
N ASN A 229 -4.39 -4.16 13.63
CA ASN A 229 -3.81 -4.22 12.29
C ASN A 229 -2.63 -3.26 12.11
N TYR A 230 -2.75 -2.02 12.58
CA TYR A 230 -1.66 -1.04 12.55
C TYR A 230 -0.36 -1.60 13.17
N TRP A 231 -0.45 -2.17 14.36
CA TRP A 231 0.71 -2.69 15.08
C TRP A 231 1.25 -3.99 14.48
N ILE A 232 0.38 -4.82 13.89
CA ILE A 232 0.79 -6.02 13.16
C ILE A 232 1.62 -5.63 11.93
N ASP A 233 1.18 -4.66 11.15
CA ASP A 233 1.92 -4.21 9.98
C ASP A 233 3.20 -3.45 10.35
N PHE A 234 3.19 -2.72 11.45
CA PHE A 234 4.39 -2.14 12.06
C PHE A 234 5.42 -3.23 12.45
N GLY A 235 4.95 -4.33 13.03
CA GLY A 235 5.77 -5.50 13.34
C GLY A 235 6.39 -6.15 12.11
N LYS A 236 5.62 -6.28 11.02
CA LYS A 236 6.13 -6.79 9.74
C LYS A 236 7.19 -5.85 9.16
N LEU A 237 6.98 -4.53 9.20
CA LEU A 237 7.99 -3.56 8.80
C LEU A 237 9.28 -3.68 9.64
N ALA A 238 9.17 -3.94 10.94
CA ALA A 238 10.34 -4.19 11.80
C ALA A 238 11.13 -5.44 11.38
N ILE A 239 10.46 -6.46 10.84
CA ILE A 239 11.14 -7.65 10.27
C ILE A 239 11.97 -7.23 9.05
N PHE A 240 11.44 -6.42 8.13
CA PHE A 240 12.20 -5.90 6.99
C PHE A 240 13.40 -5.06 7.43
N LEU A 241 13.26 -4.24 8.47
CA LEU A 241 14.38 -3.52 9.06
C LEU A 241 15.46 -4.48 9.57
N GLY A 242 15.06 -5.53 10.32
CA GLY A 242 15.97 -6.55 10.81
C GLY A 242 16.72 -7.29 9.68
N ILE A 243 16.00 -7.71 8.66
CA ILE A 243 16.58 -8.37 7.47
C ILE A 243 17.60 -7.46 6.79
N SER A 244 17.25 -6.19 6.54
CA SER A 244 18.15 -5.25 5.88
C SER A 244 19.39 -4.94 6.72
N LEU A 245 19.28 -4.86 8.05
CA LEU A 245 20.41 -4.72 8.96
C LEU A 245 21.32 -5.97 8.91
N ILE A 246 20.77 -7.17 8.91
CA ILE A 246 21.54 -8.42 8.77
C ILE A 246 22.32 -8.41 7.44
N VAL A 247 21.68 -8.05 6.33
CA VAL A 247 22.34 -7.93 5.03
C VAL A 247 23.47 -6.91 5.08
N GLY A 248 23.24 -5.72 5.63
CA GLY A 248 24.22 -4.65 5.70
C GLY A 248 25.39 -4.89 6.65
N LEU A 249 25.18 -5.65 7.72
CA LEU A 249 26.22 -5.87 8.75
C LEU A 249 26.95 -7.19 8.57
N VAL A 250 26.25 -8.27 8.16
CA VAL A 250 26.80 -9.62 8.10
C VAL A 250 27.17 -9.98 6.67
N LEU A 251 26.21 -9.84 5.73
CA LEU A 251 26.38 -10.29 4.35
C LEU A 251 27.11 -9.29 3.46
N ARG A 252 27.35 -8.06 3.94
CA ARG A 252 28.02 -7.03 3.15
C ARG A 252 29.40 -7.45 2.63
N LYS A 253 30.23 -8.10 3.45
CA LYS A 253 31.58 -8.53 3.02
C LYS A 253 31.57 -9.48 1.84
N PRO A 254 30.84 -10.61 1.85
CA PRO A 254 30.76 -11.50 0.71
C PRO A 254 30.08 -10.84 -0.50
N ILE A 255 29.08 -9.98 -0.29
CA ILE A 255 28.37 -9.27 -1.36
C ILE A 255 29.31 -8.31 -2.10
N ILE A 256 30.11 -7.51 -1.37
CA ILE A 256 31.10 -6.61 -1.99
C ILE A 256 32.09 -7.42 -2.84
N LYS A 257 32.65 -8.51 -2.32
CA LYS A 257 33.58 -9.35 -3.09
C LYS A 257 32.95 -9.90 -4.37
N ALA A 258 31.71 -10.33 -4.31
CA ALA A 258 30.98 -10.82 -5.48
C ALA A 258 30.70 -9.69 -6.49
N ASN A 259 30.37 -8.50 -6.00
CA ASN A 259 30.12 -7.33 -6.82
C ASN A 259 31.39 -6.82 -7.50
N ASP A 260 32.53 -6.77 -6.80
CA ASP A 260 33.83 -6.36 -7.36
C ASP A 260 34.26 -7.32 -8.47
N ALA A 261 34.15 -8.64 -8.26
CA ALA A 261 34.44 -9.66 -9.27
C ALA A 261 33.50 -9.57 -10.50
N PHE A 262 32.24 -9.16 -10.29
CA PHE A 262 31.28 -8.93 -11.38
C PHE A 262 31.62 -7.68 -12.17
N THR A 263 31.95 -6.58 -11.48
CA THR A 263 32.33 -5.30 -12.10
C THR A 263 33.61 -5.46 -12.93
N GLU A 264 34.63 -6.15 -12.40
CA GLU A 264 35.88 -6.44 -13.11
C GLU A 264 35.62 -7.19 -14.42
N LYS A 265 34.72 -8.20 -14.39
CA LYS A 265 34.32 -8.92 -15.61
C LYS A 265 33.57 -8.06 -16.61
N LEU A 266 32.74 -7.11 -16.13
CA LEU A 266 32.01 -6.16 -16.99
C LEU A 266 32.97 -5.18 -17.66
N GLU A 267 33.96 -4.66 -16.94
CA GLU A 267 35.00 -3.78 -17.49
C GLU A 267 35.84 -4.51 -18.57
N GLU A 268 36.15 -5.79 -18.35
CA GLU A 268 36.86 -6.64 -19.37
C GLU A 268 36.03 -6.75 -20.67
N THR A 269 34.70 -6.74 -20.60
CA THR A 269 33.84 -6.82 -21.79
C THR A 269 33.69 -5.48 -22.52
N LYS A 270 34.27 -4.38 -22.02
CA LYS A 270 34.17 -3.01 -22.57
C LYS A 270 32.73 -2.55 -22.79
N LEU A 271 31.76 -3.02 -21.97
CA LEU A 271 30.36 -2.65 -22.02
C LEU A 271 30.03 -1.44 -21.12
N MET A 272 31.02 -0.95 -20.37
CA MET A 272 30.99 0.31 -19.60
C MET A 272 32.18 1.18 -19.96
#